data_1cac64825b11aa9ed94303b1bc74e4cf
#
_entry.id   1cac64825b11aa9ed94303b1bc74e4cf
#
_cell.length_a   1.000
_cell.length_b   1.000
_cell.length_c   1.000
_cell.angle_alpha   90.00
_cell.angle_beta   90.00
_cell.angle_gamma   90.00
#
_symmetry.space_group_name_H-M   'P 1'
#
loop_
_entity.id
_entity.type
_entity.pdbx_description
1 polymer ?
#
loop_
_entity_poly.entity_id
_entity_poly.type
_entity_poly.pdbx_seq_one_letter_code
_entity_poly.pdbx_strand_id
1 'polypeptide(L)'
;QGEMNAVYDSRLGPRLAVHLSLDIADVEEDLQFTNRALDTALADLVDYRSLMEEYKTDSVAFLIFLNDSGISYTIPYYQGDDTEWYLEKCYLYLYDLGGRRNYEGPATYAHEMLHLFGAWDLYETNSTDGVTRQVVDYIETEYPTELMLTTYNIWGGYTYDSVPQVISPLTAYAIGWIDDCPELDQFPSLIRQERCCFSYG
;
A
#
# COMPACT_ATOMS: atom_id res chain seq x y z
N GLN A 1 -5.19 -16.73 18.51
CA GLN A 1 -4.00 -17.51 18.10
C GLN A 1 -3.59 -17.02 16.73
N GLY A 2 -2.44 -16.36 16.63
CA GLY A 2 -1.85 -15.95 15.36
C GLY A 2 -0.98 -17.06 14.78
N GLU A 3 -1.10 -17.32 13.48
CA GLU A 3 -0.16 -18.17 12.75
C GLU A 3 0.90 -17.28 12.10
N MET A 4 2.16 -17.53 12.41
CA MET A 4 3.29 -16.91 11.72
C MET A 4 3.69 -17.78 10.54
N ASN A 5 3.58 -17.23 9.33
CA ASN A 5 4.06 -17.88 8.11
C ASN A 5 5.23 -17.08 7.56
N ALA A 6 6.44 -17.64 7.63
CA ALA A 6 7.58 -17.07 6.95
C ALA A 6 7.58 -17.52 5.48
N VAL A 7 7.48 -16.58 4.57
CA VAL A 7 7.65 -16.81 3.14
C VAL A 7 9.06 -16.38 2.76
N TYR A 8 9.88 -17.36 2.35
CA TYR A 8 11.21 -17.09 1.86
C TYR A 8 11.22 -17.01 0.34
N ASP A 9 11.45 -15.83 -0.21
CA ASP A 9 11.81 -15.67 -1.61
C ASP A 9 13.31 -15.40 -1.71
N SER A 10 14.03 -16.34 -2.34
CA SER A 10 15.49 -16.25 -2.49
C SER A 10 15.97 -15.03 -3.29
N ARG A 11 15.08 -14.36 -4.01
CA ARG A 11 15.37 -13.15 -4.79
C ARG A 11 15.16 -11.85 -4.00
N LEU A 12 14.32 -11.89 -2.98
CA LEU A 12 13.86 -10.72 -2.23
C LEU A 12 14.23 -10.78 -0.75
N GLY A 13 14.94 -11.83 -0.32
CA GLY A 13 15.25 -12.09 1.08
C GLY A 13 14.06 -12.69 1.87
N PRO A 14 14.24 -12.92 3.18
CA PRO A 14 13.21 -13.48 4.02
C PRO A 14 12.08 -12.46 4.18
N ARG A 15 10.85 -12.90 3.92
CA ARG A 15 9.63 -12.14 4.23
C ARG A 15 8.85 -12.88 5.30
N LEU A 16 8.49 -12.19 6.35
CA LEU A 16 7.66 -12.70 7.41
C LEU A 16 6.23 -12.20 7.19
N ALA A 17 5.29 -13.10 6.98
CA ALA A 17 3.87 -12.78 7.06
C ALA A 17 3.33 -13.28 8.41
N VAL A 18 2.85 -12.37 9.24
CA VAL A 18 2.19 -12.68 10.50
C VAL A 18 0.69 -12.54 10.29
N HIS A 19 -0.04 -13.64 10.41
CA HIS A 19 -1.49 -13.61 10.39
C HIS A 19 -2.01 -13.52 11.83
N LEU A 20 -2.53 -12.35 12.20
CA LEU A 20 -3.22 -12.13 13.46
C LEU A 20 -4.73 -12.09 13.17
N SER A 21 -5.48 -12.97 13.79
CA SER A 21 -6.94 -12.84 13.83
C SER A 21 -7.30 -12.06 15.08
N LEU A 22 -7.69 -10.81 14.91
CA LEU A 22 -8.22 -9.97 15.97
C LEU A 22 -9.73 -9.92 15.85
N ASP A 23 -10.43 -10.13 16.96
CA ASP A 23 -11.85 -9.81 17.02
C ASP A 23 -11.96 -8.31 17.33
N ILE A 24 -12.22 -7.52 16.28
CA ILE A 24 -12.23 -6.05 16.35
C ILE A 24 -13.67 -5.55 16.61
N ALA A 25 -14.56 -6.37 17.13
CA ALA A 25 -15.96 -6.02 17.34
C ALA A 25 -16.19 -4.76 18.18
N ASP A 26 -15.20 -4.36 18.99
CA ASP A 26 -15.26 -3.15 19.83
C ASP A 26 -14.62 -1.91 19.21
N VAL A 27 -14.10 -1.98 17.98
CA VAL A 27 -13.36 -0.89 17.32
C VAL A 27 -14.23 -0.08 16.34
N GLU A 28 -15.46 -0.53 16.07
CA GLU A 28 -16.31 -0.01 14.99
C GLU A 28 -16.89 1.40 15.22
N GLU A 29 -16.87 1.97 16.43
CA GLU A 29 -17.59 3.20 16.68
C GLU A 29 -16.82 4.51 16.43
N ASP A 30 -15.48 4.47 16.24
CA ASP A 30 -14.72 5.71 16.05
C ASP A 30 -13.40 5.56 15.29
N LEU A 31 -13.45 5.51 13.96
CA LEU A 31 -12.27 5.37 13.09
C LEU A 31 -11.20 6.47 13.31
N GLN A 32 -11.56 7.66 13.77
CA GLN A 32 -10.59 8.72 14.07
C GLN A 32 -9.90 8.55 15.43
N PHE A 33 -10.57 7.95 16.39
CA PHE A 33 -9.96 7.52 17.65
C PHE A 33 -9.10 6.27 17.48
N THR A 34 -9.35 5.52 16.43
CA THR A 34 -8.93 4.16 16.18
C THR A 34 -7.46 4.04 15.79
N ASN A 35 -6.90 5.00 15.05
CA ASN A 35 -5.51 4.86 14.58
C ASN A 35 -4.54 4.74 15.76
N ARG A 36 -4.64 5.60 16.76
CA ARG A 36 -3.75 5.55 17.92
C ARG A 36 -4.04 4.37 18.85
N ALA A 37 -5.31 4.03 19.06
CA ALA A 37 -5.70 2.87 19.85
C ALA A 37 -5.27 1.57 19.17
N LEU A 38 -5.42 1.50 17.85
CA LEU A 38 -4.98 0.36 17.06
C LEU A 38 -3.46 0.26 17.03
N ASP A 39 -2.73 1.36 16.88
CA ASP A 39 -1.26 1.38 16.95
C ASP A 39 -0.78 0.85 18.30
N THR A 40 -1.41 1.28 19.40
CA THR A 40 -1.09 0.76 20.72
C THR A 40 -1.38 -0.73 20.82
N ALA A 41 -2.53 -1.19 20.34
CA ALA A 41 -2.88 -2.60 20.35
C ALA A 41 -1.95 -3.45 19.48
N LEU A 42 -1.57 -2.96 18.30
CA LEU A 42 -0.61 -3.64 17.41
C LEU A 42 0.78 -3.70 18.04
N ALA A 43 1.24 -2.61 18.68
CA ALA A 43 2.52 -2.57 19.38
C ALA A 43 2.56 -3.51 20.59
N ASP A 44 1.42 -3.71 21.27
CA ASP A 44 1.31 -4.66 22.38
C ASP A 44 1.28 -6.12 21.90
N LEU A 45 0.79 -6.37 20.69
CA LEU A 45 0.66 -7.71 20.11
C LEU A 45 1.90 -8.16 19.36
N VAL A 46 2.63 -7.24 18.75
CA VAL A 46 3.79 -7.51 17.89
C VAL A 46 4.97 -6.71 18.37
N ASP A 47 6.03 -7.38 18.80
CA ASP A 47 7.32 -6.73 19.06
C ASP A 47 7.98 -6.34 17.72
N TYR A 48 7.44 -5.27 17.11
CA TYR A 48 7.90 -4.78 15.81
C TYR A 48 9.35 -4.31 15.82
N ARG A 49 9.88 -3.84 16.97
CA ARG A 49 11.27 -3.41 17.12
C ARG A 49 12.22 -4.59 17.00
N SER A 50 11.90 -5.70 17.68
CA SER A 50 12.65 -6.94 17.51
C SER A 50 12.59 -7.48 16.09
N LEU A 51 11.43 -7.35 15.40
CA LEU A 51 11.33 -7.72 14.00
C LEU A 51 12.21 -6.83 13.10
N MET A 52 12.20 -5.51 13.31
CA MET A 52 13.06 -4.59 12.56
C MET A 52 14.54 -4.91 12.76
N GLU A 53 14.96 -5.22 13.98
CA GLU A 53 16.33 -5.59 14.29
C GLU A 53 16.70 -6.95 13.67
N GLU A 54 15.86 -7.96 13.81
CA GLU A 54 16.08 -9.32 13.30
C GLU A 54 16.19 -9.32 11.76
N TYR A 55 15.26 -8.63 11.07
CA TYR A 55 15.19 -8.60 9.62
C TYR A 55 15.96 -7.45 9.00
N LYS A 56 16.61 -6.59 9.81
CA LYS A 56 17.37 -5.42 9.37
C LYS A 56 16.55 -4.55 8.40
N THR A 57 15.33 -4.26 8.80
CA THR A 57 14.41 -3.39 8.07
C THR A 57 14.13 -2.12 8.86
N ASP A 58 13.83 -1.03 8.17
CA ASP A 58 13.56 0.26 8.78
C ASP A 58 12.07 0.46 9.09
N SER A 59 11.20 -0.43 8.63
CA SER A 59 9.77 -0.35 8.84
C SER A 59 9.09 -1.72 8.92
N VAL A 60 7.90 -1.74 9.51
CA VAL A 60 6.98 -2.88 9.56
C VAL A 60 5.61 -2.41 9.11
N ALA A 61 5.06 -3.05 8.10
CA ALA A 61 3.73 -2.74 7.58
C ALA A 61 2.69 -3.75 8.06
N PHE A 62 1.52 -3.25 8.44
CA PHE A 62 0.37 -4.04 8.84
C PHE A 62 -0.70 -4.01 7.76
N LEU A 63 -1.10 -5.18 7.28
CA LEU A 63 -2.24 -5.34 6.39
C LEU A 63 -3.45 -5.72 7.22
N ILE A 64 -4.41 -4.81 7.34
CA ILE A 64 -5.57 -4.94 8.21
C ILE A 64 -6.80 -5.19 7.35
N PHE A 65 -7.27 -6.42 7.33
CA PHE A 65 -8.46 -6.82 6.57
C PHE A 65 -9.73 -6.56 7.40
N LEU A 66 -10.59 -5.70 6.88
CA LEU A 66 -11.86 -5.33 7.49
C LEU A 66 -13.00 -6.10 6.83
N ASN A 67 -13.73 -6.91 7.61
CA ASN A 67 -14.91 -7.63 7.12
C ASN A 67 -16.12 -6.70 7.01
N ASP A 68 -15.94 -5.60 6.31
CA ASP A 68 -16.96 -4.59 6.07
C ASP A 68 -16.82 -4.01 4.66
N SER A 69 -17.74 -3.11 4.28
CA SER A 69 -17.74 -2.39 3.02
C SER A 69 -17.12 -1.01 3.20
N GLY A 70 -16.22 -0.63 2.29
CA GLY A 70 -15.57 0.67 2.37
C GLY A 70 -14.61 0.91 1.21
N ILE A 71 -13.81 1.95 1.36
CA ILE A 71 -12.69 2.26 0.46
C ILE A 71 -11.42 1.88 1.20
N SER A 72 -10.65 0.96 0.62
CA SER A 72 -9.31 0.62 1.11
C SER A 72 -8.39 1.84 1.03
N TYR A 73 -7.47 1.97 1.97
CA TYR A 73 -6.51 3.07 1.98
C TYR A 73 -5.25 2.69 2.75
N THR A 74 -4.17 3.41 2.48
CA THR A 74 -2.86 3.21 3.10
C THR A 74 -2.44 4.43 3.92
N ILE A 75 -1.82 4.17 5.07
CA ILE A 75 -1.11 5.16 5.87
C ILE A 75 0.37 4.78 5.86
N PRO A 76 1.16 5.35 4.95
CA PRO A 76 2.59 5.11 4.89
C PRO A 76 3.32 5.95 5.94
N TYR A 77 4.53 5.54 6.29
CA TYR A 77 5.45 6.34 7.08
C TYR A 77 6.36 7.16 6.15
N TYR A 78 6.48 8.45 6.40
CA TYR A 78 7.40 9.33 5.70
C TYR A 78 8.63 9.61 6.53
N GLN A 79 9.79 9.68 5.90
CA GLN A 79 11.03 10.08 6.57
C GLN A 79 10.87 11.51 7.13
N GLY A 80 11.15 11.68 8.43
CA GLY A 80 11.01 12.97 9.11
C GLY A 80 9.70 13.16 9.86
N ASP A 81 8.79 12.21 9.82
CA ASP A 81 7.66 12.18 10.75
C ASP A 81 8.18 11.95 12.18
N ASP A 82 7.97 12.93 13.06
CA ASP A 82 8.34 12.86 14.49
C ASP A 82 7.43 11.92 15.30
N THR A 83 6.92 10.87 14.67
CA THR A 83 6.07 9.91 15.37
C THR A 83 6.93 8.78 15.94
N GLU A 84 6.69 8.42 17.20
CA GLU A 84 7.32 7.24 17.83
C GLU A 84 6.88 5.92 17.18
N TRP A 85 6.01 5.99 16.16
CA TRP A 85 5.29 4.88 15.58
C TRP A 85 5.71 4.65 14.14
N TYR A 86 6.60 3.70 13.93
CA TYR A 86 7.03 3.23 12.61
C TYR A 86 6.04 2.21 12.00
N LEU A 87 4.74 2.33 12.31
CA LEU A 87 3.75 1.37 11.89
C LEU A 87 3.03 1.86 10.65
N GLU A 88 3.47 1.39 9.49
CA GLU A 88 2.74 1.56 8.25
C GLU A 88 1.54 0.63 8.20
N LYS A 89 0.42 1.09 7.65
CA LYS A 89 -0.84 0.35 7.66
C LYS A 89 -1.56 0.45 6.34
N CYS A 90 -2.07 -0.68 5.85
CA CYS A 90 -3.09 -0.71 4.82
C CYS A 90 -4.39 -1.20 5.46
N TYR A 91 -5.44 -0.41 5.37
CA TYR A 91 -6.80 -0.80 5.73
C TYR A 91 -7.48 -1.35 4.49
N LEU A 92 -7.75 -2.64 4.48
CA LEU A 92 -8.21 -3.39 3.33
C LEU A 92 -9.63 -3.89 3.58
N TYR A 93 -10.61 -3.23 2.99
CA TYR A 93 -12.00 -3.65 3.08
C TYR A 93 -12.22 -4.89 2.22
N LEU A 94 -12.99 -5.86 2.73
CA LEU A 94 -13.31 -7.06 1.98
C LEU A 94 -14.39 -6.83 0.91
N TYR A 95 -15.16 -5.76 1.06
CA TYR A 95 -16.26 -5.43 0.14
C TYR A 95 -16.14 -3.98 -0.29
N ASP A 96 -16.49 -3.70 -1.54
CA ASP A 96 -16.55 -2.34 -2.07
C ASP A 96 -17.76 -1.55 -1.52
N LEU A 97 -17.92 -0.30 -1.94
CA LEU A 97 -19.06 0.54 -1.54
C LEU A 97 -20.42 0.02 -2.03
N GLY A 98 -20.46 -0.95 -2.93
CA GLY A 98 -21.68 -1.65 -3.35
C GLY A 98 -22.23 -2.62 -2.30
N GLY A 99 -21.51 -2.78 -1.19
CA GLY A 99 -21.91 -3.59 -0.05
C GLY A 99 -21.44 -5.04 -0.11
N ARG A 100 -21.79 -5.81 0.91
CA ARG A 100 -21.30 -7.19 1.16
C ARG A 100 -21.56 -8.22 0.03
N ARG A 101 -22.02 -7.81 -1.12
CA ARG A 101 -22.20 -8.68 -2.30
C ARG A 101 -21.06 -8.56 -3.30
N ASN A 102 -20.29 -7.49 -3.20
CA ASN A 102 -19.20 -7.18 -4.12
C ASN A 102 -17.89 -7.25 -3.35
N TYR A 103 -17.21 -8.38 -3.45
CA TYR A 103 -15.87 -8.51 -2.90
C TYR A 103 -14.92 -7.58 -3.64
N GLU A 104 -14.01 -6.96 -2.90
CA GLU A 104 -12.85 -6.28 -3.49
C GLU A 104 -11.94 -7.26 -4.22
N GLY A 105 -11.35 -6.82 -5.30
CA GLY A 105 -10.37 -7.63 -6.05
C GLY A 105 -8.96 -7.55 -5.45
N PRO A 106 -8.12 -8.56 -5.70
CA PRO A 106 -6.73 -8.54 -5.24
C PRO A 106 -5.91 -7.36 -5.79
N ALA A 107 -6.33 -6.77 -6.93
CA ALA A 107 -5.72 -5.57 -7.47
C ALA A 107 -5.87 -4.37 -6.54
N THR A 108 -7.00 -4.21 -5.84
CA THR A 108 -7.19 -3.14 -4.84
C THR A 108 -6.17 -3.29 -3.72
N TYR A 109 -5.97 -4.51 -3.22
CA TYR A 109 -5.00 -4.74 -2.16
C TYR A 109 -3.56 -4.52 -2.62
N ALA A 110 -3.23 -4.91 -3.85
CA ALA A 110 -1.92 -4.66 -4.45
C ALA A 110 -1.68 -3.15 -4.66
N HIS A 111 -2.68 -2.40 -5.10
CA HIS A 111 -2.64 -0.94 -5.22
C HIS A 111 -2.29 -0.30 -3.87
N GLU A 112 -3.02 -0.63 -2.82
CA GLU A 112 -2.77 -0.09 -1.48
C GLU A 112 -1.38 -0.47 -0.95
N MET A 113 -0.95 -1.69 -1.19
CA MET A 113 0.39 -2.12 -0.79
C MET A 113 1.49 -1.35 -1.51
N LEU A 114 1.31 -0.93 -2.75
CA LEU A 114 2.32 -0.16 -3.48
C LEU A 114 2.51 1.25 -2.91
N HIS A 115 1.49 1.84 -2.27
CA HIS A 115 1.64 3.10 -1.55
C HIS A 115 2.65 3.00 -0.39
N LEU A 116 2.79 1.84 0.25
CA LEU A 116 3.83 1.62 1.27
C LEU A 116 5.24 1.81 0.69
N PHE A 117 5.41 1.57 -0.61
CA PHE A 117 6.67 1.73 -1.32
C PHE A 117 6.80 3.07 -2.06
N GLY A 118 5.82 3.97 -1.92
CA GLY A 118 5.87 5.31 -2.49
C GLY A 118 5.19 5.47 -3.85
N ALA A 119 4.41 4.50 -4.29
CA ALA A 119 3.61 4.66 -5.50
C ALA A 119 2.67 5.86 -5.39
N TRP A 120 2.51 6.59 -6.49
CA TRP A 120 1.56 7.70 -6.62
C TRP A 120 0.20 7.18 -7.09
N ASP A 121 -0.88 7.82 -6.63
CA ASP A 121 -2.16 7.69 -7.30
C ASP A 121 -2.11 8.35 -8.67
N LEU A 122 -2.40 7.59 -9.72
CA LEU A 122 -2.30 8.06 -11.11
C LEU A 122 -3.69 8.24 -11.76
N TYR A 123 -4.77 8.09 -11.00
CA TYR A 123 -6.14 8.27 -11.47
C TYR A 123 -6.68 9.69 -11.22
N GLU A 124 -6.03 10.47 -10.37
CA GLU A 124 -6.43 11.84 -10.06
C GLU A 124 -5.21 12.75 -9.85
N THR A 125 -5.45 14.05 -9.94
CA THR A 125 -4.38 15.04 -9.71
C THR A 125 -4.08 15.19 -8.22
N ASN A 126 -2.79 15.18 -7.88
CA ASN A 126 -2.30 15.36 -6.51
C ASN A 126 -1.12 16.33 -6.51
N SER A 127 -1.31 17.52 -5.92
CA SER A 127 -0.25 18.53 -5.87
C SER A 127 0.88 18.18 -4.90
N THR A 128 0.62 17.36 -3.89
CA THR A 128 1.65 16.93 -2.92
C THR A 128 2.68 16.03 -3.57
N ASP A 129 2.21 15.12 -4.43
CA ASP A 129 3.05 14.19 -5.17
C ASP A 129 3.47 14.73 -6.55
N GLY A 130 2.95 15.90 -6.93
CA GLY A 130 3.23 16.52 -8.22
C GLY A 130 2.50 15.85 -9.39
N VAL A 131 1.46 15.05 -9.13
CA VAL A 131 0.64 14.42 -10.15
C VAL A 131 -0.27 15.44 -10.78
N THR A 132 0.04 15.84 -12.02
CA THR A 132 -0.73 16.79 -12.81
C THR A 132 -1.71 16.10 -13.73
N ARG A 133 -2.67 16.86 -14.31
CA ARG A 133 -3.57 16.32 -15.33
C ARG A 133 -2.80 15.72 -16.53
N GLN A 134 -1.66 16.29 -16.88
CA GLN A 134 -0.84 15.77 -17.97
C GLN A 134 -0.28 14.38 -17.65
N VAL A 135 0.11 14.11 -16.39
CA VAL A 135 0.54 12.77 -15.94
C VAL A 135 -0.62 11.79 -16.06
N VAL A 136 -1.80 12.18 -15.55
CA VAL A 136 -2.99 11.31 -15.61
C VAL A 136 -3.35 10.98 -17.06
N ASP A 137 -3.44 11.99 -17.95
CA ASP A 137 -3.75 11.81 -19.37
C ASP A 137 -2.74 10.89 -20.08
N TYR A 138 -1.46 11.00 -19.73
CA TYR A 138 -0.41 10.15 -20.25
C TYR A 138 -0.63 8.69 -19.82
N ILE A 139 -0.88 8.45 -18.55
CA ILE A 139 -1.11 7.09 -18.02
C ILE A 139 -2.41 6.49 -18.59
N GLU A 140 -3.49 7.26 -18.67
CA GLU A 140 -4.75 6.81 -19.29
C GLU A 140 -4.54 6.40 -20.76
N THR A 141 -3.61 7.03 -21.46
CA THR A 141 -3.34 6.78 -22.89
C THR A 141 -2.38 5.63 -23.11
N GLU A 142 -1.22 5.65 -22.43
CA GLU A 142 -0.12 4.71 -22.69
C GLU A 142 -0.22 3.42 -21.85
N TYR A 143 -0.83 3.51 -20.66
CA TYR A 143 -0.93 2.41 -19.69
C TYR A 143 -2.36 2.28 -19.12
N PRO A 144 -3.39 2.08 -19.95
CA PRO A 144 -4.80 2.13 -19.49
C PRO A 144 -5.19 1.06 -18.48
N THR A 145 -4.32 0.08 -18.24
CA THR A 145 -4.49 -0.97 -17.22
C THR A 145 -3.45 -0.87 -16.12
N GLU A 146 -2.86 0.31 -15.92
CA GLU A 146 -1.89 0.56 -14.86
C GLU A 146 -2.53 0.40 -13.49
N LEU A 147 -1.82 -0.28 -12.56
CA LEU A 147 -2.36 -0.64 -11.25
C LEU A 147 -2.69 0.59 -10.38
N MET A 148 -1.87 1.65 -10.45
CA MET A 148 -2.13 2.89 -9.71
C MET A 148 -3.14 3.81 -10.41
N LEU A 149 -3.59 3.46 -11.63
CA LEU A 149 -4.69 4.11 -12.34
C LEU A 149 -6.02 3.42 -12.06
N THR A 150 -6.04 2.09 -12.08
CA THR A 150 -7.28 1.32 -11.96
C THR A 150 -7.06 -0.06 -11.38
N THR A 151 -7.96 -0.46 -10.49
CA THR A 151 -8.02 -1.82 -9.92
C THR A 151 -8.99 -2.73 -10.68
N TYR A 152 -9.72 -2.17 -11.65
CA TYR A 152 -10.66 -2.90 -12.49
C TYR A 152 -9.97 -3.50 -13.73
N ASN A 153 -10.50 -4.61 -14.22
CA ASN A 153 -10.12 -5.15 -15.52
C ASN A 153 -10.71 -4.30 -16.66
N ILE A 154 -10.32 -4.60 -17.90
CA ILE A 154 -10.78 -3.88 -19.10
C ILE A 154 -12.31 -3.90 -19.31
N TRP A 155 -13.03 -4.74 -18.58
CA TRP A 155 -14.50 -4.85 -18.65
C TRP A 155 -15.19 -4.07 -17.52
N GLY A 156 -14.41 -3.37 -16.67
CA GLY A 156 -14.94 -2.57 -15.57
C GLY A 156 -15.36 -3.39 -14.35
N GLY A 157 -14.84 -4.61 -14.19
CA GLY A 157 -15.08 -5.46 -13.04
C GLY A 157 -13.77 -5.93 -12.37
N TYR A 158 -13.89 -6.54 -11.21
CA TYR A 158 -12.75 -7.15 -10.54
C TYR A 158 -12.33 -8.47 -11.19
N THR A 159 -11.05 -8.80 -11.08
CA THR A 159 -10.50 -10.14 -11.36
C THR A 159 -10.05 -10.72 -10.03
N TYR A 160 -10.52 -11.94 -9.68
CA TYR A 160 -10.34 -12.50 -8.34
C TYR A 160 -9.23 -13.53 -8.22
N ASP A 161 -8.72 -14.04 -9.32
CA ASP A 161 -7.70 -15.09 -9.38
C ASP A 161 -6.31 -14.58 -9.77
N SER A 162 -6.22 -13.29 -10.10
CA SER A 162 -4.97 -12.66 -10.55
C SER A 162 -5.05 -11.14 -10.44
N VAL A 163 -3.90 -10.49 -10.58
CA VAL A 163 -3.76 -9.04 -10.74
C VAL A 163 -3.31 -8.80 -12.20
N PRO A 164 -4.25 -8.59 -13.14
CA PRO A 164 -3.92 -8.44 -14.55
C PRO A 164 -3.38 -7.05 -14.92
N GLN A 165 -3.38 -6.12 -13.98
CA GLN A 165 -2.87 -4.77 -14.15
C GLN A 165 -1.36 -4.78 -14.41
N VAL A 166 -0.89 -3.76 -15.10
CA VAL A 166 0.53 -3.54 -15.36
C VAL A 166 1.10 -2.51 -14.38
N ILE A 167 2.42 -2.52 -14.22
CA ILE A 167 3.18 -1.49 -13.53
C ILE A 167 3.88 -0.64 -14.59
N SER A 168 3.54 0.65 -14.65
CA SER A 168 4.20 1.60 -15.56
C SER A 168 5.62 1.91 -15.11
N PRO A 169 6.48 2.45 -16.01
CA PRO A 169 7.80 2.93 -15.61
C PRO A 169 7.74 3.99 -14.50
N LEU A 170 6.73 4.86 -14.50
CA LEU A 170 6.55 5.86 -13.43
C LEU A 170 6.32 5.20 -12.07
N THR A 171 5.41 4.23 -11.99
CA THR A 171 5.18 3.48 -10.76
C THR A 171 6.40 2.65 -10.37
N ALA A 172 7.05 1.96 -11.31
CA ALA A 172 8.25 1.18 -11.05
C ALA A 172 9.39 2.05 -10.47
N TYR A 173 9.52 3.28 -10.96
CA TYR A 173 10.46 4.26 -10.42
C TYR A 173 10.05 4.72 -9.03
N ALA A 174 8.78 5.09 -8.84
CA ALA A 174 8.27 5.55 -7.54
C ALA A 174 8.54 4.54 -6.43
N ILE A 175 8.32 3.25 -6.70
CA ILE A 175 8.52 2.15 -5.72
C ILE A 175 9.95 1.60 -5.68
N GLY A 176 10.88 2.18 -6.42
CA GLY A 176 12.30 1.81 -6.38
C GLY A 176 12.66 0.50 -7.11
N TRP A 177 11.84 0.02 -8.04
CA TRP A 177 12.19 -1.15 -8.85
C TRP A 177 13.16 -0.82 -9.99
N ILE A 178 13.15 0.43 -10.43
CA ILE A 178 14.10 0.99 -11.39
C ILE A 178 14.66 2.31 -10.87
N ASP A 179 15.92 2.59 -11.18
CA ASP A 179 16.61 3.81 -10.75
C ASP A 179 16.52 4.92 -11.80
N ASP A 180 16.25 4.58 -13.04
CA ASP A 180 16.18 5.51 -14.17
C ASP A 180 14.82 5.37 -14.86
N CYS A 181 14.16 6.50 -15.09
CA CYS A 181 12.86 6.60 -15.73
C CYS A 181 12.84 7.81 -16.67
N PRO A 182 13.14 7.62 -17.97
CA PRO A 182 13.17 8.70 -18.95
C PRO A 182 11.86 9.49 -19.09
N GLU A 183 10.73 8.88 -18.73
CA GLU A 183 9.42 9.53 -18.72
C GLU A 183 9.37 10.73 -17.77
N LEU A 184 10.17 10.75 -16.71
CA LEU A 184 10.25 11.86 -15.76
C LEU A 184 10.71 13.17 -16.41
N ASP A 185 11.48 13.12 -17.51
CA ASP A 185 11.86 14.31 -18.24
C ASP A 185 10.63 15.07 -18.77
N GLN A 186 9.54 14.37 -19.02
CA GLN A 186 8.25 14.93 -19.43
C GLN A 186 7.41 15.42 -18.26
N PHE A 187 7.65 14.87 -17.04
CA PHE A 187 6.84 15.11 -15.85
C PHE A 187 7.71 15.57 -14.66
N PRO A 188 8.42 16.71 -14.79
CA PRO A 188 9.34 17.16 -13.74
C PRO A 188 8.63 17.60 -12.45
N SER A 189 7.31 17.64 -12.45
CA SER A 189 6.51 17.92 -11.25
C SER A 189 6.39 16.73 -10.29
N LEU A 190 6.61 15.51 -10.79
CA LEU A 190 6.50 14.31 -9.94
C LEU A 190 7.56 14.30 -8.86
N ILE A 191 7.15 14.10 -7.63
CA ILE A 191 7.99 14.13 -6.44
C ILE A 191 8.06 12.72 -5.88
N ARG A 192 9.24 12.10 -5.97
CA ARG A 192 9.47 10.82 -5.29
C ARG A 192 9.56 11.05 -3.79
N GLN A 193 8.68 10.43 -3.06
CA GLN A 193 8.68 10.48 -1.60
C GLN A 193 9.83 9.63 -1.05
N GLU A 194 10.64 10.20 -0.16
CA GLU A 194 11.61 9.42 0.60
C GLU A 194 10.86 8.62 1.66
N ARG A 195 10.89 7.30 1.51
CA ARG A 195 10.29 6.35 2.45
C ARG A 195 11.36 5.75 3.34
N CYS A 196 11.02 5.39 4.57
CA CYS A 196 11.96 4.75 5.50
C CYS A 196 12.51 3.43 4.97
N CYS A 197 11.73 2.70 4.19
CA CYS A 197 12.12 1.41 3.62
C CYS A 197 13.13 1.49 2.46
N PHE A 198 13.56 2.69 2.06
CA PHE A 198 14.52 2.92 0.96
C PHE A 198 15.91 3.37 1.41
N SER A 199 16.26 3.24 2.69
CA SER A 199 17.66 3.42 3.07
C SER A 199 18.49 2.27 2.49
N TYR A 200 18.97 2.48 1.26
CA TYR A 200 20.00 1.63 0.67
C TYR A 200 21.30 1.80 1.45
N GLY A 201 21.68 0.78 2.21
CA GLY A 201 23.01 0.67 2.78
C GLY A 201 24.06 0.36 1.72
#